data_7157ba47c65aae7162fa2475ee7a86f4
#
_entry.id   7157ba47c65aae7162fa2475ee7a86f4
#
_cell.length_a   1.000
_cell.length_b   1.000
_cell.length_c   1.000
_cell.angle_alpha   90.00
_cell.angle_beta   90.00
_cell.angle_gamma   90.00
#
_symmetry.space_group_name_H-M   'P 1'
#
loop_
_entity.id
_entity.type
_entity.pdbx_description
1 polymer ?
#
loop_
_entity_poly.entity_id
_entity_poly.type
_entity_poly.pdbx_seq_one_letter_code
_entity_poly.pdbx_strand_id
1 'polypeptide(L)'
;MVTVLIIQKLVYIYRNINNDNQMTMKKLSAAIAALLAGLTLSAQELDPATLAKREARKNLVVKEWNTDARTKTRWLDRQTKYDSHGLKVEEIEYATYGQKWRETMEYGENGRVVKEVEYDDRNKPVRIRKYEWNADGTKKKQYNYAPNGKLLTVKVFEYIFDDPE
;
A
#
# COMPACT_ATOMS: atom_id res chain seq x y z
N MET A 1 -7.23 0.05 17.23
CA MET A 1 -8.63 0.32 17.65
C MET A 1 -9.59 -0.84 17.38
N VAL A 2 -9.47 -1.58 16.30
CA VAL A 2 -10.32 -2.76 15.97
C VAL A 2 -10.15 -3.91 16.98
N THR A 3 -8.94 -4.18 17.42
CA THR A 3 -8.60 -5.29 18.33
C THR A 3 -9.29 -5.14 19.72
N VAL A 4 -9.41 -3.93 20.23
CA VAL A 4 -10.05 -3.66 21.55
C VAL A 4 -11.56 -3.92 21.48
N LEU A 5 -12.20 -3.59 20.36
CA LEU A 5 -13.63 -3.82 20.15
C LEU A 5 -13.99 -5.32 20.06
N ILE A 6 -13.08 -6.12 19.48
CA ILE A 6 -13.23 -7.57 19.38
C ILE A 6 -13.11 -8.22 20.75
N ILE A 7 -12.15 -7.80 21.57
CA ILE A 7 -11.96 -8.31 22.94
C ILE A 7 -13.17 -7.97 23.80
N GLN A 8 -13.73 -6.76 23.72
CA GLN A 8 -14.93 -6.37 24.47
C GLN A 8 -16.16 -7.19 24.05
N LYS A 9 -16.34 -7.49 22.75
CA LYS A 9 -17.41 -8.37 22.28
C LYS A 9 -17.22 -9.80 22.76
N LEU A 10 -16.01 -10.33 22.79
CA LEU A 10 -15.72 -11.68 23.32
C LEU A 10 -16.00 -11.79 24.81
N VAL A 11 -15.65 -10.78 25.59
CA VAL A 11 -15.95 -10.72 27.03
C VAL A 11 -17.45 -10.61 27.29
N TYR A 12 -18.20 -9.87 26.47
CA TYR A 12 -19.65 -9.78 26.54
C TYR A 12 -20.33 -11.13 26.23
N ILE A 13 -19.90 -11.82 25.19
CA ILE A 13 -20.38 -13.15 24.81
C ILE A 13 -20.07 -14.17 25.91
N TYR A 14 -18.86 -14.16 26.47
CA TYR A 14 -18.46 -15.04 27.56
C TYR A 14 -19.29 -14.83 28.83
N ARG A 15 -19.65 -13.58 29.20
CA ARG A 15 -20.52 -13.27 30.32
C ARG A 15 -21.98 -13.73 30.12
N ASN A 16 -22.52 -13.65 28.91
CA ASN A 16 -23.88 -14.09 28.63
C ASN A 16 -24.03 -15.61 28.53
N ILE A 17 -23.01 -16.33 28.11
CA ILE A 17 -23.03 -17.81 28.02
C ILE A 17 -22.99 -18.45 29.40
N ASN A 18 -22.42 -17.80 30.41
CA ASN A 18 -22.42 -18.33 31.79
C ASN A 18 -23.78 -18.19 32.51
N ASN A 19 -24.75 -17.48 31.95
CA ASN A 19 -26.07 -17.34 32.54
C ASN A 19 -27.13 -18.32 32.03
N ASP A 20 -26.87 -19.01 30.91
CA ASP A 20 -27.79 -19.99 30.33
C ASP A 20 -27.14 -21.38 30.21
N ASN A 21 -27.56 -22.27 31.09
CA ASN A 21 -27.27 -23.66 31.26
C ASN A 21 -26.80 -24.51 30.06
N GLN A 22 -25.69 -25.22 30.30
CA GLN A 22 -25.38 -26.55 29.73
C GLN A 22 -25.14 -26.67 28.23
N MET A 23 -24.27 -25.84 27.66
CA MET A 23 -23.58 -26.24 26.45
C MET A 23 -22.20 -26.82 26.83
N THR A 24 -22.01 -28.12 26.62
CA THR A 24 -20.80 -28.86 27.01
C THR A 24 -19.54 -28.15 26.53
N MET A 25 -18.52 -28.05 27.38
CA MET A 25 -17.21 -27.41 27.16
C MET A 25 -16.57 -27.80 25.80
N LYS A 26 -16.90 -28.95 25.25
CA LYS A 26 -16.45 -29.46 23.94
C LYS A 26 -17.01 -28.68 22.76
N LYS A 27 -18.23 -28.10 22.84
CA LYS A 27 -18.81 -27.29 21.78
C LYS A 27 -18.28 -25.85 21.83
N LEU A 28 -17.92 -25.37 23.02
CA LEU A 28 -17.33 -24.05 23.23
C LEU A 28 -15.89 -24.00 22.69
N SER A 29 -15.09 -25.04 22.96
CA SER A 29 -13.71 -25.14 22.45
C SER A 29 -13.65 -25.27 20.92
N ALA A 30 -14.61 -25.97 20.30
CA ALA A 30 -14.72 -26.07 18.86
C ALA A 30 -15.12 -24.74 18.20
N ALA A 31 -16.02 -23.96 18.83
CA ALA A 31 -16.42 -22.63 18.34
C ALA A 31 -15.29 -21.61 18.45
N ILE A 32 -14.50 -21.65 19.53
CA ILE A 32 -13.33 -20.77 19.71
C ILE A 32 -12.20 -21.16 18.75
N ALA A 33 -11.96 -22.46 18.52
CA ALA A 33 -10.97 -22.92 17.55
C ALA A 33 -11.36 -22.53 16.11
N ALA A 34 -12.64 -22.61 15.75
CA ALA A 34 -13.15 -22.16 14.44
C ALA A 34 -13.05 -20.63 14.25
N LEU A 35 -13.25 -19.85 15.34
CA LEU A 35 -13.08 -18.40 15.31
C LEU A 35 -11.59 -18.01 15.18
N LEU A 36 -10.68 -18.73 15.82
CA LEU A 36 -9.23 -18.49 15.72
C LEU A 36 -8.66 -18.94 14.38
N ALA A 37 -9.19 -20.03 13.79
CA ALA A 37 -8.81 -20.48 12.45
C ALA A 37 -9.30 -19.53 11.34
N GLY A 38 -10.40 -18.81 11.56
CA GLY A 38 -10.90 -17.79 10.62
C GLY A 38 -10.16 -16.44 10.69
N LEU A 39 -9.27 -16.25 11.67
CA LEU A 39 -8.47 -15.03 11.84
C LEU A 39 -7.06 -15.13 11.25
N THR A 40 -6.69 -16.23 10.60
CA THR A 40 -5.59 -16.24 9.66
C THR A 40 -6.04 -15.53 8.38
N LEU A 41 -6.36 -14.23 8.49
CA LEU A 41 -6.19 -13.35 7.36
C LEU A 41 -4.75 -13.58 6.91
N SER A 42 -4.59 -14.14 5.74
CA SER A 42 -3.32 -14.24 5.06
C SER A 42 -2.79 -12.81 4.84
N ALA A 43 -2.18 -12.24 5.88
CA ALA A 43 -1.18 -11.22 5.67
C ALA A 43 -0.18 -11.91 4.76
N GLN A 44 -0.18 -11.57 3.49
CA GLN A 44 0.80 -12.06 2.54
C GLN A 44 2.15 -11.69 3.13
N GLU A 45 2.82 -12.68 3.73
CA GLU A 45 4.09 -12.49 4.41
C GLU A 45 5.07 -12.03 3.32
N LEU A 46 5.59 -10.82 3.47
CA LEU A 46 6.56 -10.28 2.52
C LEU A 46 7.80 -11.16 2.57
N ASP A 47 8.34 -11.48 1.42
CA ASP A 47 9.57 -12.25 1.35
C ASP A 47 10.71 -11.53 2.11
N PRO A 48 11.66 -12.27 2.72
CA PRO A 48 12.72 -11.70 3.55
C PRO A 48 13.57 -10.65 2.83
N ALA A 49 13.80 -10.79 1.52
CA ALA A 49 14.57 -9.83 0.74
C ALA A 49 13.81 -8.50 0.60
N THR A 50 12.50 -8.55 0.40
CA THR A 50 11.63 -7.36 0.37
C THR A 50 11.59 -6.67 1.73
N LEU A 51 11.53 -7.42 2.84
CA LEU A 51 11.58 -6.87 4.19
C LEU A 51 12.92 -6.18 4.46
N ALA A 52 14.05 -6.84 4.16
CA ALA A 52 15.37 -6.26 4.31
C ALA A 52 15.54 -4.97 3.48
N LYS A 53 15.02 -4.96 2.25
CA LYS A 53 15.03 -3.80 1.35
C LYS A 53 14.22 -2.62 1.92
N ARG A 54 13.06 -2.90 2.53
CA ARG A 54 12.23 -1.88 3.20
C ARG A 54 12.93 -1.34 4.43
N GLU A 55 13.52 -2.21 5.26
CA GLU A 55 14.25 -1.82 6.46
C GLU A 55 15.40 -0.86 6.13
N ALA A 56 16.19 -1.19 5.11
CA ALA A 56 17.32 -0.37 4.65
C ALA A 56 16.89 1.00 4.07
N ARG A 57 15.60 1.19 3.77
CA ARG A 57 15.06 2.42 3.16
C ARG A 57 14.22 3.27 4.11
N LYS A 58 14.06 2.88 5.36
CA LYS A 58 13.27 3.66 6.33
C LYS A 58 13.77 5.08 6.45
N ASN A 59 12.88 6.05 6.24
CA ASN A 59 13.16 7.49 6.29
C ASN A 59 14.31 7.94 5.38
N LEU A 60 14.62 7.17 4.33
CA LEU A 60 15.72 7.45 3.40
C LEU A 60 15.28 8.52 2.40
N VAL A 61 16.21 9.45 2.10
CA VAL A 61 16.12 10.33 0.93
C VAL A 61 17.32 10.04 0.04
N VAL A 62 17.04 9.61 -1.19
CA VAL A 62 18.05 9.40 -2.23
C VAL A 62 18.09 10.63 -3.13
N LYS A 63 19.27 11.16 -3.39
CA LYS A 63 19.51 12.25 -4.36
C LYS A 63 20.45 11.76 -5.44
N GLU A 64 20.00 11.80 -6.68
CA GLU A 64 20.79 11.46 -7.87
C GLU A 64 21.28 12.74 -8.52
N TRP A 65 22.59 12.79 -8.80
CA TRP A 65 23.22 13.98 -9.37
C TRP A 65 23.86 13.66 -10.70
N ASN A 66 23.55 14.46 -11.69
CA ASN A 66 24.23 14.46 -12.98
C ASN A 66 25.38 15.48 -12.98
N THR A 67 26.42 15.17 -13.76
CA THR A 67 27.54 16.07 -14.02
C THR A 67 27.86 16.05 -15.51
N ASP A 68 27.79 17.19 -16.16
CA ASP A 68 28.19 17.32 -17.57
C ASP A 68 29.69 17.02 -17.71
N ALA A 69 30.04 16.08 -18.59
CA ALA A 69 31.41 15.62 -18.74
C ALA A 69 32.36 16.71 -19.25
N ARG A 70 31.87 17.66 -20.06
CA ARG A 70 32.63 18.73 -20.69
C ARG A 70 32.75 19.96 -19.79
N THR A 71 31.59 20.47 -19.34
CA THR A 71 31.52 21.74 -18.57
C THR A 71 31.72 21.53 -17.07
N LYS A 72 31.66 20.26 -16.60
CA LYS A 72 31.70 19.89 -15.17
C LYS A 72 30.56 20.49 -14.35
N THR A 73 29.56 21.05 -14.98
CA THR A 73 28.36 21.56 -14.31
C THR A 73 27.59 20.39 -13.70
N ARG A 74 27.24 20.53 -12.42
CA ARG A 74 26.49 19.53 -11.67
C ARG A 74 25.08 20.04 -11.38
N TRP A 75 24.07 19.16 -11.54
CA TRP A 75 22.68 19.44 -11.17
C TRP A 75 22.02 18.22 -10.52
N LEU A 76 21.04 18.47 -9.67
CA LEU A 76 20.20 17.42 -9.11
C LEU A 76 19.31 16.89 -10.24
N ASP A 77 19.33 15.57 -10.48
CA ASP A 77 18.54 14.91 -11.52
C ASP A 77 17.24 14.35 -10.94
N ARG A 78 17.37 13.64 -9.79
CA ARG A 78 16.21 13.01 -9.14
C ARG A 78 16.36 13.06 -7.62
N GLN A 79 15.20 13.14 -6.95
CA GLN A 79 15.10 12.91 -5.52
C GLN A 79 13.98 11.90 -5.25
N THR A 80 14.28 10.86 -4.49
CA THR A 80 13.33 9.86 -4.03
C THR A 80 13.27 9.85 -2.52
N LYS A 81 12.05 9.89 -1.95
CA LYS A 81 11.81 9.87 -0.50
C LYS A 81 11.05 8.62 -0.10
N TYR A 82 11.48 8.01 0.98
CA TYR A 82 10.86 6.84 1.60
C TYR A 82 10.33 7.19 2.99
N ASP A 83 9.24 6.55 3.40
CA ASP A 83 8.63 6.73 4.72
C ASP A 83 9.30 5.86 5.80
N SER A 84 8.71 5.87 7.01
CA SER A 84 9.14 5.05 8.15
C SER A 84 8.96 3.53 7.93
N HIS A 85 8.25 3.11 6.89
CA HIS A 85 8.05 1.72 6.49
C HIS A 85 8.94 1.30 5.31
N GLY A 86 9.81 2.21 4.82
CA GLY A 86 10.67 1.98 3.66
C GLY A 86 9.92 1.96 2.33
N LEU A 87 8.72 2.53 2.27
CA LEU A 87 7.91 2.68 1.06
C LEU A 87 8.19 4.02 0.39
N LYS A 88 8.30 4.03 -0.94
CA LYS A 88 8.54 5.26 -1.71
C LYS A 88 7.29 6.14 -1.70
N VAL A 89 7.35 7.28 -1.03
CA VAL A 89 6.20 8.21 -0.88
C VAL A 89 6.27 9.41 -1.80
N GLU A 90 7.45 9.73 -2.32
CA GLU A 90 7.64 10.86 -3.24
C GLU A 90 8.80 10.60 -4.19
N GLU A 91 8.66 11.04 -5.43
CA GLU A 91 9.72 11.12 -6.41
C GLU A 91 9.63 12.48 -7.13
N ILE A 92 10.77 13.15 -7.30
CA ILE A 92 10.87 14.42 -7.98
C ILE A 92 11.96 14.29 -9.05
N GLU A 93 11.65 14.60 -10.29
CA GLU A 93 12.61 14.74 -11.37
C GLU A 93 12.90 16.21 -11.60
N TYR A 94 14.16 16.52 -11.79
CA TYR A 94 14.66 17.87 -12.01
C TYR A 94 15.25 18.01 -13.42
N ALA A 95 15.16 19.20 -13.95
CA ALA A 95 15.91 19.64 -15.12
C ALA A 95 16.83 20.78 -14.69
N THR A 96 17.62 21.32 -15.61
CA THR A 96 18.53 22.45 -15.33
C THR A 96 17.81 23.72 -14.85
N TYR A 97 16.49 23.85 -15.14
CA TYR A 97 15.64 24.96 -14.71
C TYR A 97 14.88 24.73 -13.39
N GLY A 98 15.06 23.58 -12.74
CA GLY A 98 14.38 23.21 -11.50
C GLY A 98 13.54 21.95 -11.60
N GLN A 99 12.48 21.86 -10.81
CA GLN A 99 11.57 20.71 -10.84
C GLN A 99 10.93 20.58 -12.23
N LYS A 100 10.98 19.36 -12.81
CA LYS A 100 10.31 19.01 -14.06
C LYS A 100 8.94 18.39 -13.78
N TRP A 101 8.88 17.44 -12.84
CA TRP A 101 7.66 16.85 -12.33
C TRP A 101 7.88 16.28 -10.93
N ARG A 102 6.79 16.01 -10.23
CA ARG A 102 6.78 15.35 -8.93
C ARG A 102 5.63 14.34 -8.87
N GLU A 103 5.86 13.21 -8.25
CA GLU A 103 4.84 12.20 -7.98
C GLU A 103 4.82 11.86 -6.48
N THR A 104 3.63 11.73 -5.92
CA THR A 104 3.43 11.27 -4.54
C THR A 104 2.60 10.00 -4.53
N MET A 105 2.89 9.09 -3.57
CA MET A 105 2.24 7.80 -3.44
C MET A 105 1.66 7.62 -2.05
N GLU A 106 0.42 7.13 -1.99
CA GLU A 106 -0.24 6.69 -0.76
C GLU A 106 -0.41 5.17 -0.81
N TYR A 107 -0.24 4.52 0.33
CA TYR A 107 -0.27 3.06 0.45
C TYR A 107 -1.43 2.61 1.34
N GLY A 108 -2.03 1.46 0.99
CA GLY A 108 -2.99 0.76 1.83
C GLY A 108 -2.30 -0.09 2.90
N GLU A 109 -3.09 -0.69 3.78
CA GLU A 109 -2.62 -1.54 4.89
C GLU A 109 -1.76 -2.73 4.42
N ASN A 110 -1.99 -3.20 3.20
CA ASN A 110 -1.20 -4.27 2.58
C ASN A 110 0.13 -3.80 1.96
N GLY A 111 0.49 -2.51 2.12
CA GLY A 111 1.71 -1.92 1.58
C GLY A 111 1.73 -1.80 0.05
N ARG A 112 0.55 -1.80 -0.60
CA ARG A 112 0.39 -1.53 -2.04
C ARG A 112 -0.08 -0.09 -2.25
N VAL A 113 0.37 0.51 -3.35
CA VAL A 113 -0.05 1.86 -3.73
C VAL A 113 -1.56 1.87 -3.98
N VAL A 114 -2.29 2.73 -3.26
CA VAL A 114 -3.74 2.93 -3.46
C VAL A 114 -4.04 4.23 -4.18
N LYS A 115 -3.10 5.19 -4.14
CA LYS A 115 -3.24 6.46 -4.83
C LYS A 115 -1.88 7.01 -5.24
N GLU A 116 -1.83 7.59 -6.44
CA GLU A 116 -0.72 8.39 -6.96
C GLU A 116 -1.24 9.75 -7.39
N VAL A 117 -0.45 10.78 -7.14
CA VAL A 117 -0.72 12.14 -7.63
C VAL A 117 0.53 12.65 -8.34
N GLU A 118 0.37 13.02 -9.60
CA GLU A 118 1.40 13.63 -10.42
C GLU A 118 1.22 15.14 -10.47
N TYR A 119 2.31 15.88 -10.35
CA TYR A 119 2.37 17.33 -10.33
C TYR A 119 3.31 17.84 -11.43
N ASP A 120 2.99 18.97 -11.98
CA ASP A 120 3.84 19.68 -12.96
C ASP A 120 5.05 20.37 -12.30
N ASP A 121 5.78 21.12 -13.10
CA ASP A 121 6.93 21.95 -12.69
C ASP A 121 6.58 23.06 -11.69
N ARG A 122 5.30 23.42 -11.57
CA ARG A 122 4.76 24.44 -10.66
C ARG A 122 4.07 23.86 -9.42
N ASN A 123 4.27 22.56 -9.18
CA ASN A 123 3.58 21.84 -8.10
C ASN A 123 2.04 21.82 -8.20
N LYS A 124 1.48 22.01 -9.40
CA LYS A 124 0.05 21.83 -9.62
C LYS A 124 -0.25 20.39 -9.97
N PRO A 125 -1.24 19.76 -9.34
CA PRO A 125 -1.62 18.40 -9.70
C PRO A 125 -2.13 18.36 -11.15
N VAL A 126 -1.64 17.39 -11.93
CA VAL A 126 -2.03 17.21 -13.33
C VAL A 126 -2.77 15.90 -13.54
N ARG A 127 -2.56 14.91 -12.67
CA ARG A 127 -3.21 13.60 -12.75
C ARG A 127 -3.29 12.95 -11.38
N ILE A 128 -4.42 12.29 -11.12
CA ILE A 128 -4.63 11.48 -9.93
C ILE A 128 -5.00 10.07 -10.40
N ARG A 129 -4.31 9.05 -9.88
CA ARG A 129 -4.63 7.63 -10.10
C ARG A 129 -5.01 6.99 -8.77
N LYS A 130 -6.05 6.15 -8.78
CA LYS A 130 -6.39 5.28 -7.65
C LYS A 130 -6.41 3.84 -8.11
N TYR A 131 -6.06 2.92 -7.22
CA TYR A 131 -5.90 1.51 -7.54
C TYR A 131 -6.77 0.63 -6.64
N GLU A 132 -7.35 -0.40 -7.23
CA GLU A 132 -7.90 -1.56 -6.55
C GLU A 132 -7.02 -2.77 -6.88
N TRP A 133 -6.84 -3.64 -5.89
CA TRP A 133 -6.00 -4.82 -5.98
C TRP A 133 -6.82 -6.08 -5.71
N ASN A 134 -6.50 -7.18 -6.39
CA ASN A 134 -6.99 -8.51 -6.10
C ASN A 134 -6.30 -9.05 -4.83
N ALA A 135 -6.87 -10.11 -4.24
CA ALA A 135 -6.30 -10.75 -3.05
C ALA A 135 -4.90 -11.32 -3.31
N ASP A 136 -4.64 -11.82 -4.52
CA ASP A 136 -3.34 -12.34 -4.97
C ASP A 136 -2.27 -11.27 -5.19
N GLY A 137 -2.66 -9.99 -5.18
CA GLY A 137 -1.74 -8.87 -5.37
C GLY A 137 -1.62 -8.34 -6.77
N THR A 138 -2.35 -8.87 -7.72
CA THR A 138 -2.46 -8.32 -9.06
C THR A 138 -3.37 -7.09 -9.07
N LYS A 139 -3.19 -6.17 -10.02
CA LYS A 139 -4.04 -4.99 -10.16
C LYS A 139 -5.44 -5.41 -10.64
N LYS A 140 -6.49 -4.99 -9.94
CA LYS A 140 -7.89 -5.20 -10.35
C LYS A 140 -8.39 -4.07 -11.23
N LYS A 141 -8.25 -2.82 -10.75
CA LYS A 141 -8.68 -1.62 -11.48
C LYS A 141 -7.72 -0.46 -11.25
N GLN A 142 -7.69 0.44 -12.22
CA GLN A 142 -7.04 1.75 -12.10
C GLN A 142 -8.04 2.83 -12.53
N TYR A 143 -8.29 3.77 -11.65
CA TYR A 143 -9.13 4.93 -11.90
C TYR A 143 -8.24 6.14 -12.17
N ASN A 144 -8.46 6.82 -13.29
CA ASN A 144 -7.73 8.02 -13.67
C ASN A 144 -8.65 9.23 -13.53
N TYR A 145 -8.21 10.20 -12.74
CA TYR A 145 -8.96 11.43 -12.47
C TYR A 145 -8.19 12.66 -12.97
N ALA A 146 -8.95 13.66 -13.41
CA ALA A 146 -8.45 15.01 -13.57
C ALA A 146 -8.18 15.65 -12.18
N PRO A 147 -7.37 16.74 -12.13
CA PRO A 147 -7.06 17.44 -10.87
C PRO A 147 -8.27 17.92 -10.08
N ASN A 148 -9.37 18.26 -10.77
CA ASN A 148 -10.64 18.67 -10.17
C ASN A 148 -11.48 17.52 -9.60
N GLY A 149 -10.96 16.29 -9.60
CA GLY A 149 -11.65 15.11 -9.10
C GLY A 149 -12.60 14.44 -10.09
N LYS A 150 -12.74 14.96 -11.32
CA LYS A 150 -13.57 14.32 -12.37
C LYS A 150 -12.91 13.01 -12.81
N LEU A 151 -13.66 11.90 -12.75
CA LEU A 151 -13.21 10.61 -13.29
C LEU A 151 -13.14 10.71 -14.82
N LEU A 152 -11.96 10.37 -15.38
CA LEU A 152 -11.71 10.40 -16.82
C LEU A 152 -11.85 9.00 -17.44
N THR A 153 -11.15 8.03 -16.87
CA THR A 153 -11.16 6.64 -17.38
C THR A 153 -11.03 5.64 -16.25
N VAL A 154 -11.52 4.43 -16.49
CA VAL A 154 -11.28 3.25 -15.64
C VAL A 154 -10.61 2.21 -16.51
N LYS A 155 -9.43 1.72 -16.06
CA LYS A 155 -8.74 0.59 -16.66
C LYS A 155 -9.05 -0.65 -15.80
N VAL A 156 -9.55 -1.70 -16.42
CA VAL A 156 -9.78 -3.01 -15.81
C VAL A 156 -8.69 -3.96 -16.30
N PHE A 157 -8.14 -4.77 -15.40
CA PHE A 157 -7.10 -5.75 -15.73
C PHE A 157 -7.72 -7.15 -15.71
N GLU A 158 -7.54 -7.88 -16.79
CA GLU A 158 -7.89 -9.30 -16.93
C GLU A 158 -6.57 -10.09 -17.06
N TYR A 159 -6.50 -11.21 -16.35
CA TYR A 159 -5.33 -12.07 -16.33
C TYR A 159 -5.73 -13.42 -16.91
N ILE A 160 -5.27 -13.71 -18.12
CA ILE A 160 -5.56 -14.95 -18.83
C ILE A 160 -4.28 -15.80 -18.78
N PHE A 161 -4.39 -17.02 -18.30
CA PHE A 161 -3.31 -17.99 -18.31
C PHE A 161 -3.51 -18.87 -19.56
N ASP A 162 -2.54 -18.86 -20.47
CA ASP A 162 -2.47 -19.85 -21.53
C ASP A 162 -1.90 -21.12 -20.93
N ASP A 163 -2.74 -22.15 -20.74
CA ASP A 163 -2.25 -23.48 -20.40
C ASP A 163 -1.42 -24.00 -21.58
N PRO A 164 -0.13 -24.35 -21.40
CA PRO A 164 0.65 -24.98 -22.45
C PRO A 164 0.03 -26.36 -22.73
N GLU A 165 -0.39 -26.60 -23.98
CA GLU A 165 -0.80 -27.92 -24.47
C GLU A 165 0.28 -29.00 -24.28
#